data_ca030cf119ad16d6e30669bff9fbdf2a
#
_entry.id   ca030cf119ad16d6e30669bff9fbdf2a
#
_cell.length_a   1.000
_cell.length_b   1.000
_cell.length_c   1.000
_cell.angle_alpha   90.00
_cell.angle_beta   90.00
_cell.angle_gamma   90.00
#
_symmetry.space_group_name_H-M   'P 1'
#
loop_
_entity.id
_entity.type
_entity.pdbx_description
1 polymer ?
#
loop_
_entity_poly.entity_id
_entity_poly.type
_entity_poly.pdbx_seq_one_letter_code
_entity_poly.pdbx_strand_id
1 'polypeptide(L)'
;TTYTAGNGMSLSGTEFLMSGNYTGSFTATGDITAYSDDSLKTNVQVIDGALGKVEAIRGVTFERIEDGSVSTGVIAQELKAVLPEAVHTDAEGVHSVAYGNITGLLIEAVKELSAQVAELKK
;
A
#
# COMPACT_ATOMS: atom_id res chain seq x y z
N THR A 1 14.86 -4.69 37.19
CA THR A 1 14.27 -3.71 36.30
C THR A 1 13.40 -4.40 35.25
N THR A 2 12.17 -3.94 35.11
CA THR A 2 11.23 -4.47 34.12
C THR A 2 11.15 -3.52 32.94
N TYR A 3 11.18 -4.08 31.73
CA TYR A 3 11.02 -3.32 30.49
C TYR A 3 9.73 -3.71 29.80
N THR A 4 9.07 -2.72 29.20
CA THR A 4 7.87 -2.96 28.40
C THR A 4 8.09 -2.45 26.98
N ALA A 5 7.49 -3.14 26.01
CA ALA A 5 7.54 -2.69 24.62
C ALA A 5 6.60 -1.49 24.42
N GLY A 6 7.06 -0.53 23.63
CA GLY A 6 6.29 0.65 23.29
C GLY A 6 5.59 0.53 21.95
N ASN A 7 5.23 1.69 21.42
CA ASN A 7 4.49 1.86 20.18
C ASN A 7 5.16 1.14 18.99
N GLY A 8 4.42 0.23 18.35
CA GLY A 8 4.90 -0.52 17.19
C GLY A 8 5.93 -1.59 17.49
N MET A 9 6.10 -1.95 18.77
CA MET A 9 7.10 -2.92 19.18
C MET A 9 6.49 -3.98 20.10
N SER A 10 7.16 -5.14 20.13
CA SER A 10 6.87 -6.21 21.10
C SER A 10 8.15 -6.63 21.79
N LEU A 11 8.01 -7.24 22.97
CA LEU A 11 9.11 -7.75 23.75
C LEU A 11 9.04 -9.27 23.80
N SER A 12 10.12 -9.94 23.39
CA SER A 12 10.25 -11.39 23.46
C SER A 12 11.50 -11.71 24.27
N GLY A 13 11.30 -12.17 25.53
CA GLY A 13 12.41 -12.36 26.46
C GLY A 13 13.12 -11.02 26.72
N THR A 14 14.36 -10.88 26.24
CA THR A 14 15.16 -9.65 26.37
C THR A 14 15.26 -8.89 25.04
N GLU A 15 14.51 -9.31 24.02
CA GLU A 15 14.60 -8.77 22.67
C GLU A 15 13.39 -7.88 22.34
N PHE A 16 13.63 -6.67 21.86
CA PHE A 16 12.59 -5.77 21.36
C PHE A 16 12.43 -6.00 19.86
N LEU A 17 11.20 -6.23 19.43
CA LEU A 17 10.85 -6.50 18.03
C LEU A 17 9.87 -5.44 17.53
N MET A 18 9.99 -5.09 16.25
CA MET A 18 8.97 -4.27 15.60
C MET A 18 7.79 -5.16 15.24
N SER A 19 6.61 -4.85 15.74
CA SER A 19 5.40 -5.63 15.46
C SER A 19 4.16 -4.79 15.65
N GLY A 20 3.09 -5.16 14.94
CA GLY A 20 1.82 -4.45 15.03
C GLY A 20 1.86 -3.09 14.35
N ASN A 21 1.01 -2.20 14.83
CA ASN A 21 0.84 -0.87 14.25
C ASN A 21 1.66 0.17 14.99
N TYR A 22 2.37 0.99 14.24
CA TYR A 22 3.01 2.18 14.79
C TYR A 22 2.03 3.35 14.69
N THR A 23 1.76 4.00 15.81
CA THR A 23 0.91 5.19 15.87
C THR A 23 1.78 6.44 15.76
N GLY A 24 1.61 7.20 14.68
CA GLY A 24 2.39 8.39 14.40
C GLY A 24 2.90 8.40 12.97
N SER A 25 3.67 9.41 12.65
CA SER A 25 4.35 9.52 11.35
C SER A 25 5.73 8.90 11.41
N PHE A 26 6.21 8.41 10.27
CA PHE A 26 7.55 7.82 10.17
C PHE A 26 8.30 8.48 9.02
N THR A 27 9.52 8.95 9.29
CA THR A 27 10.39 9.56 8.28
C THR A 27 11.74 8.89 8.30
N ALA A 28 12.17 8.38 7.16
CA ALA A 28 13.53 7.89 6.98
C ALA A 28 14.34 8.97 6.25
N THR A 29 15.63 9.11 6.58
CA THR A 29 16.51 10.08 5.89
C THR A 29 17.06 9.54 4.58
N GLY A 30 16.82 8.29 4.24
CA GLY A 30 17.24 7.65 3.00
C GLY A 30 16.10 6.85 2.39
N ASP A 31 16.45 5.95 1.50
CA ASP A 31 15.47 5.10 0.82
C ASP A 31 14.79 4.14 1.79
N ILE A 32 13.53 3.84 1.51
CA ILE A 32 12.81 2.75 2.17
C ILE A 32 12.69 1.62 1.14
N THR A 33 13.33 0.49 1.43
CA THR A 33 13.36 -0.64 0.51
C THR A 33 12.66 -1.85 1.11
N ALA A 34 12.05 -2.64 0.24
CA ALA A 34 11.45 -3.92 0.62
C ALA A 34 11.99 -5.00 -0.32
N TYR A 35 12.16 -6.22 0.18
CA TYR A 35 12.58 -7.33 -0.66
C TYR A 35 11.58 -7.53 -1.79
N SER A 36 12.10 -7.68 -3.02
CA SER A 36 11.29 -7.93 -4.21
C SER A 36 11.99 -8.87 -5.18
N ASP A 37 12.96 -9.61 -4.69
CA ASP A 37 13.75 -10.52 -5.51
C ASP A 37 12.87 -11.60 -6.11
N ASP A 38 13.16 -11.97 -7.35
CA ASP A 38 12.42 -13.00 -8.09
C ASP A 38 12.41 -14.35 -7.35
N SER A 39 13.51 -14.66 -6.66
CA SER A 39 13.65 -15.93 -5.92
C SER A 39 12.67 -16.07 -4.75
N LEU A 40 12.05 -14.97 -4.32
CA LEU A 40 11.09 -14.97 -3.21
C LEU A 40 9.64 -15.10 -3.67
N LYS A 41 9.41 -15.21 -4.98
CA LYS A 41 8.07 -15.15 -5.57
C LYS A 41 7.79 -16.37 -6.41
N THR A 42 6.54 -16.79 -6.44
CA THR A 42 6.07 -17.87 -7.29
C THR A 42 4.72 -17.48 -7.89
N ASN A 43 4.33 -18.14 -8.99
CA ASN A 43 3.08 -17.86 -9.70
C ASN A 43 2.95 -16.37 -10.08
N VAL A 44 4.06 -15.80 -10.57
CA VAL A 44 4.09 -14.40 -10.98
C VAL A 44 3.23 -14.21 -12.22
N GLN A 45 2.28 -13.29 -12.15
CA GLN A 45 1.39 -12.96 -13.26
C GLN A 45 1.25 -11.45 -13.40
N VAL A 46 1.16 -10.99 -14.63
CA VAL A 46 0.92 -9.59 -14.95
C VAL A 46 -0.49 -9.22 -14.46
N ILE A 47 -0.62 -8.04 -13.87
CA ILE A 47 -1.92 -7.53 -13.45
C ILE A 47 -2.75 -7.24 -14.70
N ASP A 48 -3.85 -7.95 -14.86
CA ASP A 48 -4.73 -7.83 -16.01
C ASP A 48 -5.81 -6.76 -15.77
N GLY A 49 -6.26 -6.10 -16.85
CA GLY A 49 -7.29 -5.07 -16.75
C GLY A 49 -6.91 -3.88 -15.89
N ALA A 50 -5.63 -3.54 -15.88
CA ALA A 50 -5.08 -2.56 -14.94
C ALA A 50 -5.64 -1.15 -15.16
N LEU A 51 -5.83 -0.72 -16.40
CA LEU A 51 -6.37 0.61 -16.69
C LEU A 51 -7.79 0.75 -16.14
N GLY A 52 -8.65 -0.26 -16.35
CA GLY A 52 -9.99 -0.29 -15.81
C GLY A 52 -10.02 -0.26 -14.29
N LYS A 53 -9.07 -0.95 -13.65
CA LYS A 53 -8.95 -0.95 -12.19
C LYS A 53 -8.56 0.44 -11.68
N VAL A 54 -7.63 1.11 -12.35
CA VAL A 54 -7.24 2.49 -11.99
C VAL A 54 -8.42 3.44 -12.15
N GLU A 55 -9.19 3.28 -13.22
CA GLU A 55 -10.37 4.13 -13.45
C GLU A 55 -11.47 3.93 -12.41
N ALA A 56 -11.46 2.79 -11.71
CA ALA A 56 -12.45 2.48 -10.67
C ALA A 56 -12.06 3.01 -9.28
N ILE A 57 -10.87 3.55 -9.12
CA ILE A 57 -10.42 4.14 -7.85
C ILE A 57 -10.15 5.64 -8.03
N ARG A 58 -10.03 6.36 -6.91
CA ARG A 58 -9.78 7.80 -6.95
C ARG A 58 -8.50 8.15 -6.21
N GLY A 59 -7.75 9.09 -6.75
CA GLY A 59 -6.77 9.84 -5.97
C GLY A 59 -7.50 10.96 -5.25
N VAL A 60 -7.34 11.09 -3.95
CA VAL A 60 -8.12 12.02 -3.14
C VAL A 60 -7.24 12.86 -2.22
N THR A 61 -7.72 14.05 -1.88
CA THR A 61 -7.27 14.78 -0.71
C THR A 61 -8.32 14.60 0.39
N PHE A 62 -7.90 14.60 1.64
CA PHE A 62 -8.84 14.41 2.73
C PHE A 62 -8.33 15.10 4.01
N GLU A 63 -9.21 15.27 4.96
CA GLU A 63 -8.86 15.72 6.31
C GLU A 63 -8.99 14.53 7.26
N ARG A 64 -8.03 14.38 8.16
CA ARG A 64 -8.10 13.34 9.19
C ARG A 64 -9.10 13.76 10.25
N ILE A 65 -10.02 12.87 10.58
CA ILE A 65 -11.06 13.16 11.59
C ILE A 65 -10.42 13.45 12.95
N GLU A 66 -9.35 12.75 13.29
CA GLU A 66 -8.74 12.82 14.62
C GLU A 66 -8.09 14.18 14.94
N ASP A 67 -7.53 14.87 13.94
CA ASP A 67 -6.77 16.11 14.20
C ASP A 67 -6.98 17.19 13.13
N GLY A 68 -7.80 16.94 12.11
CA GLY A 68 -8.08 17.89 11.04
C GLY A 68 -6.93 18.09 10.06
N SER A 69 -5.85 17.34 10.15
CA SER A 69 -4.73 17.47 9.22
C SER A 69 -5.13 17.04 7.81
N VAL A 70 -4.61 17.75 6.81
CA VAL A 70 -4.89 17.46 5.39
C VAL A 70 -3.85 16.49 4.86
N SER A 71 -4.30 15.49 4.10
CA SER A 71 -3.42 14.51 3.48
C SER A 71 -3.98 14.09 2.12
N THR A 72 -3.27 13.18 1.47
CA THR A 72 -3.67 12.65 0.16
C THR A 72 -3.50 11.13 0.15
N GLY A 73 -4.22 10.48 -0.74
CA GLY A 73 -4.10 9.04 -0.90
C GLY A 73 -5.26 8.47 -1.69
N VAL A 74 -5.58 7.23 -1.39
CA VAL A 74 -6.73 6.52 -1.98
C VAL A 74 -7.67 6.09 -0.85
N ILE A 75 -8.87 5.68 -1.22
CA ILE A 75 -9.84 5.09 -0.28
C ILE A 75 -9.63 3.58 -0.30
N ALA A 76 -9.31 2.99 0.85
CA ALA A 76 -8.98 1.56 0.95
C ALA A 76 -10.11 0.66 0.44
N GLN A 77 -11.36 1.01 0.69
CA GLN A 77 -12.50 0.24 0.23
C GLN A 77 -12.58 0.18 -1.29
N GLU A 78 -12.30 1.30 -1.97
CA GLU A 78 -12.29 1.34 -3.44
C GLU A 78 -11.15 0.47 -3.99
N LEU A 79 -9.97 0.59 -3.41
CA LEU A 79 -8.81 -0.22 -3.83
C LEU A 79 -9.05 -1.70 -3.61
N LYS A 80 -9.65 -2.07 -2.47
CA LYS A 80 -9.92 -3.47 -2.14
C LYS A 80 -10.80 -4.16 -3.18
N ALA A 81 -11.71 -3.43 -3.80
CA ALA A 81 -12.60 -3.98 -4.82
C ALA A 81 -11.86 -4.41 -6.09
N VAL A 82 -10.71 -3.80 -6.39
CA VAL A 82 -9.97 -4.07 -7.64
C VAL A 82 -8.58 -4.65 -7.41
N LEU A 83 -7.97 -4.42 -6.25
CA LEU A 83 -6.63 -4.89 -5.91
C LEU A 83 -6.57 -5.26 -4.43
N PRO A 84 -7.31 -6.31 -4.01
CA PRO A 84 -7.38 -6.68 -2.59
C PRO A 84 -6.02 -7.03 -1.99
N GLU A 85 -5.06 -7.46 -2.78
CA GLU A 85 -3.71 -7.81 -2.33
C GLU A 85 -2.95 -6.62 -1.74
N ALA A 86 -3.36 -5.39 -2.06
CA ALA A 86 -2.73 -4.17 -1.54
C ALA A 86 -3.44 -3.62 -0.29
N VAL A 87 -4.47 -4.30 0.21
CA VAL A 87 -5.26 -3.83 1.35
C VAL A 87 -5.21 -4.84 2.47
N HIS A 88 -4.90 -4.36 3.68
CA HIS A 88 -4.94 -5.16 4.89
C HIS A 88 -6.11 -4.72 5.75
N THR A 89 -6.77 -5.66 6.40
CA THR A 89 -7.89 -5.38 7.30
C THR A 89 -7.55 -5.94 8.67
N ASP A 90 -7.62 -5.09 9.70
CA ASP A 90 -7.31 -5.51 11.06
C ASP A 90 -8.50 -6.21 11.73
N ALA A 91 -8.32 -6.61 13.00
CA ALA A 91 -9.35 -7.33 13.74
C ALA A 91 -10.62 -6.51 13.98
N GLU A 92 -10.51 -5.18 13.98
CA GLU A 92 -11.64 -4.26 14.14
C GLU A 92 -12.30 -3.89 12.80
N GLY A 93 -11.80 -4.42 11.70
CA GLY A 93 -12.34 -4.15 10.37
C GLY A 93 -11.83 -2.85 9.75
N VAL A 94 -10.79 -2.24 10.31
CA VAL A 94 -10.18 -1.03 9.73
C VAL A 94 -9.18 -1.44 8.65
N HIS A 95 -9.32 -0.82 7.48
CA HIS A 95 -8.48 -1.12 6.33
C HIS A 95 -7.26 -0.21 6.27
N SER A 96 -6.14 -0.77 5.82
CA SER A 96 -4.92 -0.04 5.51
C SER A 96 -4.42 -0.42 4.13
N VAL A 97 -3.62 0.46 3.53
CA VAL A 97 -3.15 0.30 2.15
C VAL A 97 -1.63 0.14 2.15
N ALA A 98 -1.15 -0.93 1.49
CA ALA A 98 0.25 -1.09 1.17
C ALA A 98 0.53 -0.25 -0.09
N TYR A 99 0.82 1.03 0.09
CA TYR A 99 0.90 1.98 -1.02
C TYR A 99 1.93 1.59 -2.08
N GLY A 100 3.08 1.07 -1.68
CA GLY A 100 4.10 0.61 -2.63
C GLY A 100 3.60 -0.47 -3.59
N ASN A 101 2.63 -1.25 -3.15
CA ASN A 101 2.07 -2.33 -3.96
C ASN A 101 1.17 -1.84 -5.10
N ILE A 102 0.77 -0.57 -5.07
CA ILE A 102 0.00 0.05 -6.16
C ILE A 102 0.89 0.29 -7.39
N THR A 103 2.20 0.34 -7.21
CA THR A 103 3.15 0.63 -8.28
C THR A 103 2.98 -0.30 -9.48
N GLY A 104 2.83 -1.61 -9.23
CA GLY A 104 2.64 -2.60 -10.30
C GLY A 104 1.35 -2.35 -11.08
N LEU A 105 0.28 -1.97 -10.38
CA LEU A 105 -0.98 -1.62 -11.02
C LEU A 105 -0.81 -0.41 -11.95
N LEU A 106 -0.12 0.62 -11.49
CA LEU A 106 0.11 1.82 -12.29
C LEU A 106 1.00 1.53 -13.51
N ILE A 107 2.01 0.67 -13.36
CA ILE A 107 2.87 0.26 -14.47
C ILE A 107 2.04 -0.37 -15.59
N GLU A 108 1.19 -1.33 -15.24
CA GLU A 108 0.39 -2.03 -16.25
C GLU A 108 -0.72 -1.13 -16.81
N ALA A 109 -1.29 -0.23 -16.00
CA ALA A 109 -2.28 0.73 -16.49
C ALA A 109 -1.66 1.70 -17.50
N VAL A 110 -0.45 2.19 -17.25
CA VAL A 110 0.27 3.05 -18.19
C VAL A 110 0.54 2.31 -19.51
N LYS A 111 0.94 1.04 -19.44
CA LYS A 111 1.20 0.24 -20.64
C LYS A 111 -0.07 -0.01 -21.45
N GLU A 112 -1.20 -0.29 -20.79
CA GLU A 112 -2.49 -0.46 -21.46
C GLU A 112 -2.92 0.84 -22.14
N LEU A 113 -2.76 1.98 -21.45
CA LEU A 113 -3.08 3.29 -22.00
C LEU A 113 -2.18 3.62 -23.18
N SER A 114 -0.88 3.33 -23.09
CA SER A 114 0.08 3.51 -24.18
C SER A 114 -0.32 2.71 -25.43
N ALA A 115 -0.77 1.48 -25.23
CA ALA A 115 -1.24 0.64 -26.34
C ALA A 115 -2.50 1.23 -27.00
N GLN A 116 -3.43 1.78 -26.20
CA GLN A 116 -4.63 2.43 -26.74
C GLN A 116 -4.28 3.69 -27.55
N VAL A 117 -3.34 4.48 -27.06
CA VAL A 117 -2.86 5.67 -27.78
C VAL A 117 -2.24 5.26 -29.10
N ALA A 118 -1.40 4.22 -29.11
CA ALA A 118 -0.78 3.73 -30.34
C ALA A 118 -1.83 3.24 -31.34
N GLU A 119 -2.91 2.61 -30.88
CA GLU A 119 -4.02 2.16 -31.75
C GLU A 119 -4.73 3.34 -32.39
N LEU A 120 -4.92 4.44 -31.68
CA LEU A 120 -5.58 5.64 -32.21
C LEU A 120 -4.74 6.36 -33.27
N LYS A 121 -3.43 6.09 -33.32
CA LYS A 121 -2.50 6.72 -34.28
C LYS A 121 -2.37 5.95 -35.58
N LYS A 122 -2.99 4.80 -35.69
CA LYS A 122 -3.00 4.01 -36.92
C LYS A 122 -3.87 4.61 -38.00
#